data_71ec972bdc0c69681cea64d07ce4ed7d
#
_entry.id   71ec972bdc0c69681cea64d07ce4ed7d
#
_cell.length_a   1.000
_cell.length_b   1.000
_cell.length_c   1.000
_cell.angle_alpha   90.00
_cell.angle_beta   90.00
_cell.angle_gamma   90.00
#
_symmetry.space_group_name_H-M   'P 1'
#
loop_
_entity.id
_entity.type
_entity.pdbx_description
1 polymer ?
#
loop_
_entity_poly.entity_id
_entity_poly.type
_entity_poly.pdbx_seq_one_letter_code
_entity_poly.pdbx_strand_id
1 'polypeptide(L)'
;MKTLMAFAVAVAVLFPTYLRAAPAKPALEVVVLGSGGPRAFGRAGSSYIVLVGGRPRILVDAGPGAFLRIGELDVDLDKVDTVLLTHLHIDHSGDLAAFFNARALTSDGPITYRIFGPDGEGLFPKTSRFVNLLVGEGGAFAYQKTFGAPESFEVHDLAISLDSVRTTIVDEDGLVVEEIATHHGDCPSVAYRISYKGLAVVFSGDMDASALPNLVKLAKNADLLIFNCAVLDPPGSPSQLYDLHTPPRKIGEAAHESGVKSLLLSHLAPDVEGQEAAVRKSIRASYAGPVAFASDKMHVPVGK
;
A
#
# COMPACT_ATOMS: atom_id res chain seq x y z
N MET A 1 -59.92 2.72 -63.85
CA MET A 1 -58.90 3.20 -62.86
C MET A 1 -58.42 1.99 -62.05
N LYS A 2 -57.23 1.50 -62.35
CA LYS A 2 -56.61 0.38 -61.61
C LYS A 2 -55.60 0.96 -60.65
N THR A 3 -55.84 0.84 -59.34
CA THR A 3 -54.96 1.31 -58.28
C THR A 3 -53.85 0.26 -58.01
N LEU A 4 -52.61 0.60 -58.30
CA LEU A 4 -51.46 -0.25 -57.95
C LEU A 4 -51.09 0.00 -56.46
N MET A 5 -51.14 -1.06 -55.64
CA MET A 5 -50.64 -1.06 -54.30
C MET A 5 -49.17 -1.49 -54.35
N ALA A 6 -48.25 -0.59 -53.96
CA ALA A 6 -46.83 -0.90 -53.82
C ALA A 6 -46.56 -1.44 -52.40
N PHE A 7 -46.09 -2.68 -52.32
CA PHE A 7 -45.57 -3.27 -51.05
C PHE A 7 -44.13 -2.90 -50.91
N ALA A 8 -43.81 -2.13 -49.86
CA ALA A 8 -42.42 -1.88 -49.43
C ALA A 8 -41.94 -3.02 -48.47
N VAL A 9 -40.98 -3.80 -48.93
CA VAL A 9 -40.31 -4.79 -48.08
C VAL A 9 -39.16 -4.11 -47.33
N ALA A 10 -39.30 -3.95 -46.01
CA ALA A 10 -38.23 -3.48 -45.15
C ALA A 10 -37.27 -4.65 -44.85
N VAL A 11 -36.08 -4.62 -45.39
CA VAL A 11 -34.99 -5.55 -45.04
C VAL A 11 -34.32 -5.02 -43.75
N ALA A 12 -34.55 -5.68 -42.60
CA ALA A 12 -33.86 -5.43 -41.37
C ALA A 12 -32.43 -6.03 -41.44
N VAL A 13 -31.43 -5.19 -41.58
CA VAL A 13 -30.01 -5.59 -41.49
C VAL A 13 -29.65 -5.72 -40.00
N LEU A 14 -29.60 -6.95 -39.50
CA LEU A 14 -29.09 -7.25 -38.16
C LEU A 14 -27.55 -7.12 -38.16
N PHE A 15 -27.02 -6.02 -37.63
CA PHE A 15 -25.60 -5.92 -37.32
C PHE A 15 -25.32 -6.72 -36.06
N PRO A 16 -24.36 -7.68 -36.06
CA PRO A 16 -23.95 -8.35 -34.84
C PRO A 16 -23.26 -7.34 -33.94
N THR A 17 -23.90 -6.97 -32.82
CA THR A 17 -23.28 -6.22 -31.76
C THR A 17 -22.28 -7.14 -31.03
N TYR A 18 -21.00 -7.03 -31.37
CA TYR A 18 -19.95 -7.65 -30.58
C TYR A 18 -19.92 -6.96 -29.23
N LEU A 19 -20.55 -7.53 -28.21
CA LEU A 19 -20.34 -7.18 -26.81
C LEU A 19 -18.87 -7.48 -26.49
N ARG A 20 -18.05 -6.44 -26.52
CA ARG A 20 -16.66 -6.55 -26.05
C ARG A 20 -16.74 -6.79 -24.53
N ALA A 21 -16.38 -7.99 -24.10
CA ALA A 21 -16.31 -8.31 -22.68
C ALA A 21 -15.43 -7.25 -21.97
N ALA A 22 -15.91 -6.71 -20.85
CA ALA A 22 -15.10 -5.82 -20.03
C ALA A 22 -13.78 -6.53 -19.67
N PRO A 23 -12.66 -5.84 -19.68
CA PRO A 23 -11.39 -6.45 -19.31
C PRO A 23 -11.49 -7.05 -17.90
N ALA A 24 -11.01 -8.29 -17.76
CA ALA A 24 -11.02 -8.95 -16.46
C ALA A 24 -10.25 -8.11 -15.43
N LYS A 25 -10.84 -7.94 -14.25
CA LYS A 25 -10.17 -7.24 -13.14
C LYS A 25 -8.84 -7.95 -12.79
N PRO A 26 -7.79 -7.21 -12.45
CA PRO A 26 -6.53 -7.83 -11.99
C PRO A 26 -6.77 -8.74 -10.78
N ALA A 27 -6.03 -9.85 -10.70
CA ALA A 27 -6.12 -10.73 -9.55
C ALA A 27 -5.56 -10.06 -8.29
N LEU A 28 -4.50 -9.25 -8.43
CA LEU A 28 -3.90 -8.45 -7.38
C LEU A 28 -3.60 -7.05 -7.95
N GLU A 29 -3.97 -6.00 -7.21
CA GLU A 29 -3.80 -4.60 -7.62
C GLU A 29 -3.55 -3.75 -6.39
N VAL A 30 -2.70 -2.72 -6.52
CA VAL A 30 -2.49 -1.70 -5.50
C VAL A 30 -3.05 -0.38 -5.97
N VAL A 31 -3.83 0.27 -5.12
CA VAL A 31 -4.25 1.67 -5.29
C VAL A 31 -3.44 2.52 -4.33
N VAL A 32 -2.66 3.44 -4.85
CA VAL A 32 -1.87 4.38 -4.05
C VAL A 32 -2.80 5.49 -3.57
N LEU A 33 -3.12 5.53 -2.28
CA LEU A 33 -3.88 6.63 -1.69
C LEU A 33 -2.96 7.83 -1.43
N GLY A 34 -1.75 7.57 -0.94
CA GLY A 34 -0.75 8.57 -0.68
C GLY A 34 0.65 8.12 -1.07
N SER A 35 1.37 8.99 -1.78
CA SER A 35 2.69 8.73 -2.36
C SER A 35 3.79 9.62 -1.78
N GLY A 36 3.46 10.47 -0.79
CA GLY A 36 4.38 11.39 -0.13
C GLY A 36 4.87 10.88 1.23
N GLY A 37 5.82 11.60 1.78
CA GLY A 37 6.38 11.41 3.12
C GLY A 37 5.91 12.48 4.11
N PRO A 38 6.70 12.79 5.16
CA PRO A 38 6.25 13.57 6.32
C PRO A 38 6.01 15.07 6.05
N ARG A 39 6.45 15.58 4.90
CA ARG A 39 6.27 17.01 4.56
C ARG A 39 4.99 17.25 3.76
N ALA A 40 4.20 18.24 4.15
CA ALA A 40 3.00 18.65 3.43
C ALA A 40 3.36 19.43 2.16
N PHE A 41 3.37 18.77 0.99
CA PHE A 41 3.72 19.42 -0.28
C PHE A 41 2.91 18.92 -1.50
N GLY A 42 1.63 18.64 -1.28
CA GLY A 42 0.71 18.28 -2.38
C GLY A 42 0.55 16.79 -2.62
N ARG A 43 1.16 15.93 -1.79
CA ARG A 43 0.98 14.48 -1.76
C ARG A 43 0.39 14.08 -0.41
N ALA A 44 -0.51 13.11 -0.40
CA ALA A 44 -0.94 12.46 0.83
C ALA A 44 0.20 11.60 1.41
N GLY A 45 0.22 11.41 2.71
CA GLY A 45 1.14 10.52 3.41
C GLY A 45 1.01 9.07 2.95
N SER A 46 2.05 8.28 3.11
CA SER A 46 2.10 6.89 2.64
C SER A 46 0.88 6.09 3.03
N SER A 47 0.13 5.61 2.05
CA SER A 47 -1.05 4.77 2.27
C SER A 47 -1.47 4.06 0.98
N TYR A 48 -1.96 2.82 1.11
CA TYR A 48 -2.29 2.00 -0.04
C TYR A 48 -3.49 1.10 0.27
N ILE A 49 -4.38 0.91 -0.71
CA ILE A 49 -5.39 -0.16 -0.68
C ILE A 49 -4.93 -1.28 -1.60
N VAL A 50 -4.94 -2.52 -1.09
CA VAL A 50 -4.68 -3.71 -1.89
C VAL A 50 -6.00 -4.39 -2.25
N LEU A 51 -6.23 -4.51 -3.57
CA LEU A 51 -7.39 -5.22 -4.11
C LEU A 51 -7.00 -6.67 -4.39
N VAL A 52 -7.74 -7.59 -3.81
CA VAL A 52 -7.61 -9.05 -4.00
C VAL A 52 -8.82 -9.55 -4.76
N GLY A 53 -8.62 -10.14 -5.93
CA GLY A 53 -9.72 -10.56 -6.80
C GLY A 53 -10.61 -9.40 -7.29
N GLY A 54 -10.02 -8.19 -7.38
CA GLY A 54 -10.70 -6.97 -7.81
C GLY A 54 -11.59 -6.32 -6.74
N ARG A 55 -11.41 -6.67 -5.45
CA ARG A 55 -12.09 -6.07 -4.29
C ARG A 55 -11.08 -5.53 -3.29
N PRO A 56 -11.29 -4.33 -2.72
CA PRO A 56 -10.46 -3.82 -1.61
C PRO A 56 -10.50 -4.79 -0.43
N ARG A 57 -9.33 -5.14 0.13
CA ARG A 57 -9.22 -6.09 1.24
C ARG A 57 -8.24 -5.65 2.32
N ILE A 58 -7.18 -4.97 1.96
CA ILE A 58 -6.09 -4.64 2.89
C ILE A 58 -5.79 -3.16 2.76
N LEU A 59 -5.68 -2.47 3.90
CA LEU A 59 -5.06 -1.15 4.00
C LEU A 59 -3.60 -1.34 4.45
N VAL A 60 -2.65 -0.79 3.70
CA VAL A 60 -1.23 -0.72 4.10
C VAL A 60 -0.90 0.73 4.39
N ASP A 61 -0.57 1.03 5.62
CA ASP A 61 -0.40 2.37 6.16
C ASP A 61 -1.64 3.28 5.98
N ALA A 62 -1.74 4.33 6.77
CA ALA A 62 -2.85 5.28 6.80
C ALA A 62 -2.32 6.69 7.06
N GLY A 63 -1.44 7.19 6.20
CA GLY A 63 -0.88 8.54 6.30
C GLY A 63 -1.93 9.63 6.08
N PRO A 64 -1.65 10.88 6.54
CA PRO A 64 -2.57 12.01 6.39
C PRO A 64 -2.96 12.26 4.93
N GLY A 65 -4.26 12.38 4.69
CA GLY A 65 -4.85 12.49 3.35
C GLY A 65 -5.41 11.17 2.80
N ALA A 66 -5.09 10.02 3.39
CA ALA A 66 -5.64 8.72 2.99
C ALA A 66 -7.18 8.72 3.03
N PHE A 67 -7.77 9.24 4.11
CA PHE A 67 -9.21 9.38 4.27
C PHE A 67 -9.86 10.16 3.12
N LEU A 68 -9.28 11.31 2.74
CA LEU A 68 -9.77 12.11 1.61
C LEU A 68 -9.70 11.35 0.29
N ARG A 69 -8.57 10.64 0.03
CA ARG A 69 -8.38 9.87 -1.20
C ARG A 69 -9.31 8.68 -1.31
N ILE A 70 -9.64 8.02 -0.21
CA ILE A 70 -10.67 6.98 -0.15
C ILE A 70 -12.00 7.51 -0.68
N GLY A 71 -12.44 8.69 -0.20
CA GLY A 71 -13.66 9.32 -0.66
C GLY A 71 -13.61 9.78 -2.13
N GLU A 72 -12.48 10.37 -2.57
CA GLU A 72 -12.30 10.81 -3.96
C GLU A 72 -12.32 9.64 -4.98
N LEU A 73 -11.88 8.45 -4.57
CA LEU A 73 -11.83 7.25 -5.39
C LEU A 73 -13.05 6.36 -5.23
N ASP A 74 -14.00 6.72 -4.36
CA ASP A 74 -15.18 5.92 -4.03
C ASP A 74 -14.80 4.47 -3.68
N VAL A 75 -13.79 4.32 -2.81
CA VAL A 75 -13.27 3.00 -2.41
C VAL A 75 -14.31 2.30 -1.55
N ASP A 76 -14.77 1.14 -2.02
CA ASP A 76 -15.63 0.26 -1.22
C ASP A 76 -14.83 -0.32 -0.04
N LEU A 77 -15.12 0.17 1.18
CA LEU A 77 -14.46 -0.25 2.41
C LEU A 77 -15.08 -1.50 3.05
N ASP A 78 -16.21 -2.01 2.55
CA ASP A 78 -16.99 -3.07 3.21
C ASP A 78 -16.17 -4.33 3.58
N LYS A 79 -15.11 -4.63 2.82
CA LYS A 79 -14.24 -5.79 3.06
C LYS A 79 -12.80 -5.44 3.44
N VAL A 80 -12.52 -4.18 3.76
CA VAL A 80 -11.19 -3.77 4.23
C VAL A 80 -11.11 -3.94 5.75
N ASP A 81 -10.84 -5.16 6.18
CA ASP A 81 -10.75 -5.56 7.59
C ASP A 81 -9.30 -5.84 8.06
N THR A 82 -8.37 -5.93 7.13
CA THR A 82 -6.96 -6.14 7.45
C THR A 82 -6.19 -4.83 7.27
N VAL A 83 -5.48 -4.42 8.31
CA VAL A 83 -4.64 -3.21 8.33
C VAL A 83 -3.21 -3.62 8.65
N LEU A 84 -2.28 -3.20 7.81
CA LEU A 84 -0.86 -3.44 7.94
C LEU A 84 -0.15 -2.09 8.15
N LEU A 85 0.43 -1.88 9.31
CA LEU A 85 1.21 -0.68 9.61
C LEU A 85 2.70 -1.03 9.51
N THR A 86 3.41 -0.37 8.59
CA THR A 86 4.86 -0.60 8.44
C THR A 86 5.62 -0.05 9.65
N HIS A 87 5.20 1.09 10.15
CA HIS A 87 5.69 1.74 11.36
C HIS A 87 4.70 2.83 11.82
N LEU A 88 4.98 3.50 12.95
CA LEU A 88 4.02 4.38 13.58
C LEU A 88 4.33 5.88 13.43
N HIS A 89 5.18 6.30 12.49
CA HIS A 89 5.28 7.72 12.17
C HIS A 89 3.95 8.27 11.69
N ILE A 90 3.72 9.55 11.93
CA ILE A 90 2.44 10.20 11.65
C ILE A 90 2.07 10.18 10.17
N ASP A 91 3.04 10.25 9.28
CA ASP A 91 2.84 10.19 7.82
C ASP A 91 2.50 8.78 7.30
N HIS A 92 2.51 7.76 8.17
CA HIS A 92 2.07 6.39 7.92
C HIS A 92 0.83 5.97 8.73
N SER A 93 0.46 6.72 9.79
CA SER A 93 -0.58 6.29 10.73
C SER A 93 -1.61 7.37 11.08
N GLY A 94 -1.42 8.61 10.61
CA GLY A 94 -2.17 9.78 11.07
C GLY A 94 -3.67 9.76 10.76
N ASP A 95 -4.11 9.11 9.68
CA ASP A 95 -5.53 8.98 9.30
C ASP A 95 -6.18 7.66 9.75
N LEU A 96 -5.49 6.82 10.55
CA LEU A 96 -6.01 5.51 10.94
C LEU A 96 -7.37 5.59 11.64
N ALA A 97 -7.54 6.52 12.59
CA ALA A 97 -8.82 6.70 13.28
C ALA A 97 -9.92 7.22 12.34
N ALA A 98 -9.57 8.05 11.35
CA ALA A 98 -10.52 8.51 10.33
C ALA A 98 -10.94 7.37 9.39
N PHE A 99 -10.03 6.45 9.06
CA PHE A 99 -10.36 5.23 8.31
C PHE A 99 -11.37 4.35 9.07
N PHE A 100 -11.14 4.08 10.37
CA PHE A 100 -12.09 3.32 11.18
C PHE A 100 -13.46 3.98 11.19
N ASN A 101 -13.52 5.28 11.48
CA ASN A 101 -14.76 6.04 11.44
C ASN A 101 -15.48 5.97 10.08
N ALA A 102 -14.76 6.11 8.96
CA ALA A 102 -15.36 6.05 7.63
C ALA A 102 -16.05 4.70 7.40
N ARG A 103 -15.37 3.60 7.73
CA ARG A 103 -15.89 2.26 7.55
C ARG A 103 -17.05 1.96 8.50
N ALA A 104 -16.96 2.37 9.77
CA ALA A 104 -18.05 2.17 10.75
C ALA A 104 -19.34 2.86 10.33
N LEU A 105 -19.25 4.03 9.67
CA LEU A 105 -20.41 4.78 9.19
C LEU A 105 -21.03 4.21 7.91
N THR A 106 -20.33 3.37 7.16
CA THR A 106 -20.79 2.79 5.89
C THR A 106 -21.10 1.30 5.98
N SER A 107 -20.74 0.63 7.07
CA SER A 107 -20.98 -0.81 7.25
C SER A 107 -22.38 -1.11 7.76
N ASP A 108 -23.00 -2.15 7.18
CA ASP A 108 -24.33 -2.64 7.60
C ASP A 108 -24.28 -3.61 8.81
N GLY A 109 -23.09 -3.96 9.31
CA GLY A 109 -22.94 -4.93 10.38
C GLY A 109 -21.64 -4.79 11.17
N PRO A 110 -21.46 -5.60 12.24
CA PRO A 110 -20.26 -5.57 13.05
C PRO A 110 -18.97 -5.77 12.25
N ILE A 111 -17.93 -5.04 12.63
CA ILE A 111 -16.63 -5.08 12.01
C ILE A 111 -15.61 -5.66 12.99
N THR A 112 -14.82 -6.62 12.54
CA THR A 112 -13.60 -7.04 13.24
C THR A 112 -12.39 -6.67 12.39
N TYR A 113 -11.57 -5.77 12.91
CA TYR A 113 -10.30 -5.44 12.28
C TYR A 113 -9.21 -6.37 12.77
N ARG A 114 -8.39 -6.86 11.85
CA ARG A 114 -7.10 -7.50 12.12
C ARG A 114 -5.99 -6.52 11.79
N ILE A 115 -5.31 -6.03 12.80
CA ILE A 115 -4.30 -4.99 12.67
C ILE A 115 -2.94 -5.58 13.01
N PHE A 116 -1.99 -5.44 12.11
CA PHE A 116 -0.61 -5.88 12.29
C PHE A 116 0.32 -4.68 12.19
N GLY A 117 1.30 -4.61 13.06
CA GLY A 117 2.31 -3.56 13.04
C GLY A 117 3.40 -3.83 14.08
N PRO A 118 4.48 -3.06 14.10
CA PRO A 118 5.65 -3.34 14.92
C PRO A 118 5.35 -3.32 16.42
N ASP A 119 6.10 -4.13 17.18
CA ASP A 119 6.22 -3.98 18.64
C ASP A 119 6.86 -2.62 18.98
N GLY A 120 6.69 -2.18 20.22
CA GLY A 120 7.17 -0.88 20.67
C GLY A 120 8.64 -0.89 21.10
N GLU A 121 9.30 0.24 20.93
CA GLU A 121 10.64 0.49 21.44
C GLU A 121 10.84 1.98 21.74
N GLY A 122 11.58 2.30 22.78
CA GLY A 122 11.91 3.68 23.15
C GLY A 122 10.67 4.54 23.40
N LEU A 123 10.46 5.56 22.57
CA LEU A 123 9.28 6.45 22.61
C LEU A 123 8.09 5.93 21.81
N PHE A 124 8.28 4.92 20.99
CA PHE A 124 7.24 4.36 20.15
C PHE A 124 6.43 3.30 20.92
N PRO A 125 5.10 3.45 21.01
CA PRO A 125 4.26 2.44 21.63
C PRO A 125 4.19 1.20 20.74
N LYS A 126 3.84 0.06 21.32
CA LYS A 126 3.35 -1.11 20.57
C LYS A 126 2.16 -0.73 19.72
N THR A 127 1.99 -1.37 18.57
CA THR A 127 0.81 -1.13 17.71
C THR A 127 -0.50 -1.34 18.47
N SER A 128 -0.60 -2.37 19.32
CA SER A 128 -1.76 -2.59 20.18
C SER A 128 -2.03 -1.43 21.14
N ARG A 129 -0.98 -0.85 21.72
CA ARG A 129 -1.10 0.33 22.58
C ARG A 129 -1.50 1.57 21.77
N PHE A 130 -0.93 1.75 20.57
CA PHE A 130 -1.25 2.87 19.68
C PHE A 130 -2.74 2.86 19.30
N VAL A 131 -3.26 1.73 18.82
CA VAL A 131 -4.69 1.57 18.50
C VAL A 131 -5.57 1.84 19.71
N ASN A 132 -5.21 1.31 20.89
CA ASN A 132 -5.95 1.57 22.12
C ASN A 132 -5.96 3.05 22.53
N LEU A 133 -4.86 3.78 22.31
CA LEU A 133 -4.79 5.23 22.55
C LEU A 133 -5.66 6.04 21.59
N LEU A 134 -5.91 5.53 20.39
CA LEU A 134 -6.80 6.18 19.42
C LEU A 134 -8.27 5.90 19.75
N VAL A 135 -8.69 4.64 19.79
CA VAL A 135 -10.10 4.24 19.77
C VAL A 135 -10.53 3.36 20.96
N GLY A 136 -9.59 2.92 21.79
CA GLY A 136 -9.86 2.11 22.99
C GLY A 136 -10.54 2.90 24.11
N GLU A 137 -10.77 2.25 25.25
CA GLU A 137 -11.31 2.91 26.43
C GLU A 137 -10.35 4.01 26.92
N GLY A 138 -10.88 5.24 27.01
CA GLY A 138 -10.07 6.44 27.32
C GLY A 138 -9.18 6.93 26.18
N GLY A 139 -9.27 6.35 24.98
CA GLY A 139 -8.58 6.82 23.80
C GLY A 139 -9.15 8.13 23.25
N ALA A 140 -8.37 8.83 22.43
CA ALA A 140 -8.72 10.15 21.89
C ALA A 140 -10.06 10.16 21.12
N PHE A 141 -10.39 9.07 20.45
CA PHE A 141 -11.60 8.90 19.63
C PHE A 141 -12.51 7.78 20.16
N ALA A 142 -12.45 7.47 21.47
CA ALA A 142 -13.27 6.43 22.11
C ALA A 142 -14.79 6.62 21.90
N TYR A 143 -15.23 7.83 21.59
CA TYR A 143 -16.62 8.16 21.28
C TYR A 143 -17.13 7.53 19.98
N GLN A 144 -16.25 7.12 19.05
CA GLN A 144 -16.65 6.50 17.77
C GLN A 144 -17.55 5.28 17.98
N LYS A 145 -17.31 4.49 19.01
CA LYS A 145 -18.16 3.33 19.37
C LYS A 145 -19.60 3.67 19.74
N THR A 146 -19.96 4.94 19.89
CA THR A 146 -21.33 5.37 20.22
C THR A 146 -22.20 5.59 18.98
N PHE A 147 -21.63 5.56 17.80
CA PHE A 147 -22.31 5.70 16.52
C PHE A 147 -21.57 4.88 15.44
N GLY A 148 -22.31 4.50 14.40
CA GLY A 148 -21.79 3.59 13.37
C GLY A 148 -21.92 2.11 13.75
N ALA A 149 -21.33 1.25 12.95
CA ALA A 149 -21.31 -0.19 13.18
C ALA A 149 -20.44 -0.52 14.40
N PRO A 150 -20.78 -1.56 15.19
CA PRO A 150 -19.91 -2.04 16.26
C PRO A 150 -18.55 -2.49 15.72
N GLU A 151 -17.47 -2.05 16.35
CA GLU A 151 -16.11 -2.37 15.96
C GLU A 151 -15.40 -3.19 17.05
N SER A 152 -14.59 -4.14 16.62
CA SER A 152 -13.62 -4.88 17.43
C SER A 152 -12.26 -4.88 16.77
N PHE A 153 -11.19 -4.91 17.58
CA PHE A 153 -9.81 -4.76 17.10
C PHE A 153 -8.94 -5.90 17.62
N GLU A 154 -8.55 -6.79 16.71
CA GLU A 154 -7.55 -7.84 16.94
C GLU A 154 -6.19 -7.29 16.50
N VAL A 155 -5.36 -6.86 17.46
CA VAL A 155 -4.10 -6.17 17.18
C VAL A 155 -2.93 -7.08 17.51
N HIS A 156 -2.02 -7.21 16.56
CA HIS A 156 -0.84 -8.07 16.64
C HIS A 156 0.42 -7.23 16.57
N ASP A 157 1.21 -7.25 17.66
CA ASP A 157 2.51 -6.61 17.73
C ASP A 157 3.57 -7.53 17.13
N LEU A 158 4.25 -7.10 16.08
CA LEU A 158 5.19 -7.89 15.30
C LEU A 158 6.62 -7.70 15.79
N ALA A 159 7.43 -8.76 15.71
CA ALA A 159 8.83 -8.72 16.12
C ALA A 159 9.65 -7.71 15.29
N ILE A 160 10.50 -6.94 15.94
CA ILE A 160 11.31 -5.85 15.34
C ILE A 160 12.80 -6.17 15.28
N SER A 161 13.23 -7.33 15.75
CA SER A 161 14.64 -7.74 15.67
C SER A 161 15.05 -8.06 14.24
N LEU A 162 16.14 -7.51 13.75
CA LEU A 162 16.69 -7.84 12.42
C LEU A 162 17.13 -9.29 12.27
N ASP A 163 17.30 -10.02 13.37
CA ASP A 163 17.56 -11.46 13.38
C ASP A 163 16.27 -12.28 13.20
N SER A 164 15.10 -11.62 13.14
CA SER A 164 13.82 -12.29 12.91
C SER A 164 13.79 -12.95 11.52
N VAL A 165 12.99 -14.02 11.44
CA VAL A 165 12.75 -14.69 10.16
C VAL A 165 11.45 -14.18 9.54
N ARG A 166 11.34 -14.29 8.25
CA ARG A 166 10.09 -14.05 7.51
C ARG A 166 8.98 -14.90 8.10
N THR A 167 7.89 -14.27 8.52
CA THR A 167 6.77 -14.89 9.24
C THR A 167 5.47 -14.70 8.46
N THR A 168 4.67 -15.77 8.32
CA THR A 168 3.31 -15.68 7.77
C THR A 168 2.36 -15.20 8.85
N ILE A 169 1.63 -14.12 8.59
CA ILE A 169 0.68 -13.49 9.52
C ILE A 169 -0.78 -13.64 9.06
N VAL A 170 -1.02 -13.88 7.79
CA VAL A 170 -2.34 -14.22 7.21
C VAL A 170 -2.13 -15.33 6.19
N ASP A 171 -2.98 -16.37 6.25
CA ASP A 171 -3.05 -17.45 5.23
C ASP A 171 -4.50 -17.90 5.14
N GLU A 172 -5.23 -17.32 4.18
CA GLU A 172 -6.67 -17.60 3.99
C GLU A 172 -7.08 -17.42 2.53
N ASP A 173 -7.91 -18.33 2.02
CA ASP A 173 -8.50 -18.26 0.67
C ASP A 173 -7.48 -18.00 -0.46
N GLY A 174 -6.23 -18.44 -0.27
CA GLY A 174 -5.12 -18.25 -1.20
C GLY A 174 -4.47 -16.86 -1.12
N LEU A 175 -4.92 -16.01 -0.19
CA LEU A 175 -4.24 -14.79 0.21
C LEU A 175 -3.24 -15.11 1.32
N VAL A 176 -1.97 -14.79 1.08
CA VAL A 176 -0.90 -14.96 2.07
C VAL A 176 -0.25 -13.60 2.32
N VAL A 177 -0.16 -13.23 3.59
CA VAL A 177 0.59 -12.04 4.03
C VAL A 177 1.74 -12.49 4.91
N GLU A 178 2.93 -12.03 4.57
CA GLU A 178 4.16 -12.31 5.31
C GLU A 178 4.83 -10.98 5.70
N GLU A 179 5.56 -11.00 6.80
CA GLU A 179 6.29 -9.88 7.34
C GLU A 179 7.75 -10.23 7.61
N ILE A 180 8.56 -9.19 7.76
CA ILE A 180 9.93 -9.25 8.29
C ILE A 180 10.30 -7.92 8.91
N ALA A 181 11.09 -7.92 9.98
CA ALA A 181 11.60 -6.71 10.60
C ALA A 181 12.54 -5.95 9.65
N THR A 182 12.42 -4.62 9.68
CA THR A 182 13.32 -3.67 9.02
C THR A 182 13.92 -2.70 10.05
N HIS A 183 14.69 -1.71 9.59
CA HIS A 183 15.32 -0.73 10.46
C HIS A 183 15.10 0.68 9.93
N HIS A 184 14.63 1.58 10.78
CA HIS A 184 14.31 2.97 10.45
C HIS A 184 14.71 3.90 11.61
N GLY A 185 16.02 3.99 11.85
CA GLY A 185 16.54 4.71 13.01
C GLY A 185 15.99 4.14 14.32
N ASP A 186 15.47 5.01 15.20
CA ASP A 186 14.87 4.60 16.48
C ASP A 186 13.41 4.15 16.34
N CYS A 187 12.81 4.24 15.14
CA CYS A 187 11.42 3.86 14.92
C CYS A 187 11.30 2.38 14.54
N PRO A 188 10.64 1.54 15.37
CA PRO A 188 10.35 0.15 15.02
C PRO A 188 9.64 0.04 13.69
N SER A 189 10.13 -0.83 12.79
CA SER A 189 9.56 -0.96 11.45
C SER A 189 9.58 -2.39 10.93
N VAL A 190 8.64 -2.69 10.02
CA VAL A 190 8.49 -3.98 9.36
C VAL A 190 8.14 -3.78 7.88
N ALA A 191 8.51 -4.74 7.04
CA ALA A 191 8.10 -4.81 5.65
C ALA A 191 7.07 -5.93 5.47
N TYR A 192 6.20 -5.80 4.46
CA TYR A 192 5.14 -6.76 4.17
C TYR A 192 5.24 -7.31 2.76
N ARG A 193 4.92 -8.60 2.61
CA ARG A 193 4.68 -9.25 1.32
C ARG A 193 3.26 -9.76 1.28
N ILE A 194 2.50 -9.40 0.23
CA ILE A 194 1.14 -9.85 -0.01
C ILE A 194 1.13 -10.68 -1.28
N SER A 195 0.71 -11.93 -1.18
CA SER A 195 0.70 -12.89 -2.29
C SER A 195 -0.71 -13.42 -2.54
N TYR A 196 -1.10 -13.49 -3.82
CA TYR A 196 -2.39 -14.05 -4.24
C TYR A 196 -2.32 -14.62 -5.65
N LYS A 197 -2.76 -15.87 -5.84
CA LYS A 197 -2.79 -16.56 -7.15
C LYS A 197 -1.46 -16.50 -7.91
N GLY A 198 -0.34 -16.69 -7.19
CA GLY A 198 1.00 -16.71 -7.78
C GLY A 198 1.60 -15.33 -8.08
N LEU A 199 0.87 -14.23 -7.81
CA LEU A 199 1.37 -12.87 -7.86
C LEU A 199 1.79 -12.41 -6.45
N ALA A 200 2.78 -11.52 -6.38
CA ALA A 200 3.22 -10.95 -5.11
C ALA A 200 3.61 -9.48 -5.22
N VAL A 201 3.17 -8.68 -4.26
CA VAL A 201 3.64 -7.31 -4.03
C VAL A 201 4.31 -7.21 -2.67
N VAL A 202 5.39 -6.43 -2.60
CA VAL A 202 6.13 -6.16 -1.37
C VAL A 202 6.12 -4.66 -1.09
N PHE A 203 5.91 -4.29 0.17
CA PHE A 203 5.99 -2.93 0.70
C PHE A 203 7.19 -2.85 1.63
N SER A 204 8.16 -1.99 1.32
CA SER A 204 9.35 -1.84 2.15
C SER A 204 9.06 -1.12 3.47
N GLY A 205 8.05 -0.24 3.50
CA GLY A 205 7.97 0.81 4.50
C GLY A 205 9.20 1.73 4.44
N ASP A 206 9.37 2.56 5.44
CA ASP A 206 10.59 3.33 5.61
C ASP A 206 11.68 2.44 6.21
N MET A 207 12.85 2.47 5.60
CA MET A 207 14.00 1.70 6.06
C MET A 207 15.31 2.26 5.55
N ASP A 208 16.37 2.10 6.33
CA ASP A 208 17.72 2.34 5.89
C ASP A 208 18.36 1.12 5.20
N ALA A 209 19.59 1.29 4.75
CA ALA A 209 20.28 0.25 4.00
C ALA A 209 20.72 -0.96 4.85
N SER A 210 20.72 -0.87 6.19
CA SER A 210 21.14 -1.98 7.08
C SER A 210 20.16 -3.16 7.03
N ALA A 211 18.87 -2.88 6.81
CA ALA A 211 17.82 -3.90 6.74
C ALA A 211 17.60 -4.49 5.32
N LEU A 212 18.35 -4.06 4.31
CA LEU A 212 18.22 -4.60 2.94
C LEU A 212 18.35 -6.13 2.87
N PRO A 213 19.21 -6.81 3.64
CA PRO A 213 19.26 -8.28 3.60
C PRO A 213 17.91 -8.95 3.96
N ASN A 214 17.14 -8.36 4.88
CA ASN A 214 15.81 -8.84 5.24
C ASN A 214 14.80 -8.56 4.11
N LEU A 215 14.80 -7.34 3.58
CA LEU A 215 13.92 -7.01 2.46
C LEU A 215 14.17 -7.89 1.23
N VAL A 216 15.42 -8.17 0.88
CA VAL A 216 15.80 -9.06 -0.24
C VAL A 216 15.21 -10.46 -0.05
N LYS A 217 15.26 -11.00 1.17
CA LYS A 217 14.63 -12.30 1.50
C LYS A 217 13.12 -12.25 1.29
N LEU A 218 12.45 -11.20 1.79
CA LEU A 218 11.00 -11.03 1.69
C LEU A 218 10.56 -10.82 0.23
N ALA A 219 11.29 -9.99 -0.51
CA ALA A 219 10.96 -9.59 -1.86
C ALA A 219 11.35 -10.62 -2.95
N LYS A 220 11.91 -11.76 -2.56
CA LYS A 220 12.38 -12.77 -3.52
C LYS A 220 11.35 -13.09 -4.59
N ASN A 221 11.73 -12.81 -5.87
CA ASN A 221 10.92 -13.03 -7.07
C ASN A 221 9.50 -12.42 -7.01
N ALA A 222 9.27 -11.32 -6.27
CA ALA A 222 8.00 -10.62 -6.28
C ALA A 222 7.73 -9.96 -7.64
N ASP A 223 6.46 -9.79 -7.99
CA ASP A 223 6.05 -9.13 -9.24
C ASP A 223 6.22 -7.61 -9.13
N LEU A 224 5.99 -7.05 -7.94
CA LEU A 224 6.10 -5.63 -7.65
C LEU A 224 6.78 -5.41 -6.30
N LEU A 225 7.79 -4.56 -6.26
CA LEU A 225 8.34 -3.99 -5.03
C LEU A 225 7.97 -2.51 -4.98
N ILE A 226 7.23 -2.10 -3.95
CA ILE A 226 6.97 -0.71 -3.62
C ILE A 226 8.02 -0.31 -2.58
N PHE A 227 8.91 0.61 -2.97
CA PHE A 227 10.03 1.04 -2.13
C PHE A 227 9.93 2.53 -1.83
N ASN A 228 10.10 2.90 -0.56
CA ASN A 228 10.10 4.29 -0.14
C ASN A 228 11.41 4.98 -0.53
N CYS A 229 11.29 6.08 -1.30
CA CYS A 229 12.42 6.79 -1.91
C CYS A 229 12.41 8.26 -1.46
N ALA A 230 12.91 8.51 -0.26
CA ALA A 230 12.89 9.83 0.38
C ALA A 230 14.21 10.61 0.26
N VAL A 231 15.28 9.99 -0.24
CA VAL A 231 16.62 10.60 -0.35
C VAL A 231 17.22 10.40 -1.73
N LEU A 232 18.19 11.24 -2.08
CA LEU A 232 19.07 11.07 -3.23
C LEU A 232 20.31 10.25 -2.83
N ASP A 233 21.12 9.82 -3.80
CA ASP A 233 22.42 9.23 -3.47
C ASP A 233 23.35 10.23 -2.80
N PRO A 234 24.23 9.78 -1.86
CA PRO A 234 25.19 10.67 -1.22
C PRO A 234 26.09 11.39 -2.26
N PRO A 235 26.36 12.69 -2.08
CA PRO A 235 25.98 13.57 -0.96
C PRO A 235 24.67 14.38 -1.24
N GLY A 236 23.75 13.87 -2.05
CA GLY A 236 22.58 14.61 -2.57
C GLY A 236 21.49 14.91 -1.52
N SER A 237 21.56 14.29 -0.33
CA SER A 237 20.66 14.56 0.81
C SER A 237 21.47 14.73 2.10
N PRO A 238 20.89 15.35 3.15
CA PRO A 238 21.52 15.43 4.47
C PRO A 238 21.92 14.06 5.02
N SER A 239 23.12 13.95 5.61
CA SER A 239 23.70 12.67 6.04
C SER A 239 22.83 11.90 7.03
N GLN A 240 22.14 12.61 7.94
CA GLN A 240 21.26 12.02 8.95
C GLN A 240 20.06 11.27 8.36
N LEU A 241 19.65 11.62 7.11
CA LEU A 241 18.54 10.93 6.45
C LEU A 241 18.92 9.55 5.95
N TYR A 242 20.20 9.22 5.81
CA TYR A 242 20.65 7.88 5.41
C TYR A 242 20.58 6.86 6.55
N ASP A 243 20.43 7.32 7.80
CA ASP A 243 20.13 6.47 8.96
C ASP A 243 18.63 6.09 9.02
N LEU A 244 17.82 6.73 8.17
CA LEU A 244 16.37 6.54 8.08
C LEU A 244 15.93 5.95 6.75
N HIS A 245 16.63 6.28 5.65
CA HIS A 245 16.18 5.97 4.30
C HIS A 245 17.31 5.41 3.42
N THR A 246 16.93 4.49 2.57
CA THR A 246 17.84 3.83 1.62
C THR A 246 18.05 4.69 0.37
N PRO A 247 19.31 4.98 -0.04
CA PRO A 247 19.58 5.74 -1.25
C PRO A 247 19.30 4.94 -2.54
N PRO A 248 18.98 5.63 -3.66
CA PRO A 248 18.54 4.99 -4.92
C PRO A 248 19.46 3.89 -5.46
N ARG A 249 20.78 4.07 -5.37
CA ARG A 249 21.75 3.04 -5.79
C ARG A 249 21.53 1.73 -5.03
N LYS A 250 21.34 1.82 -3.72
CA LYS A 250 21.10 0.66 -2.85
C LYS A 250 19.72 0.02 -3.11
N ILE A 251 18.71 0.83 -3.42
CA ILE A 251 17.40 0.33 -3.88
C ILE A 251 17.57 -0.51 -5.15
N GLY A 252 18.35 -0.04 -6.12
CA GLY A 252 18.63 -0.78 -7.36
C GLY A 252 19.36 -2.10 -7.11
N GLU A 253 20.35 -2.12 -6.22
CA GLU A 253 21.08 -3.32 -5.82
C GLU A 253 20.13 -4.35 -5.18
N ALA A 254 19.29 -3.94 -4.24
CA ALA A 254 18.32 -4.81 -3.58
C ALA A 254 17.24 -5.36 -4.54
N ALA A 255 16.74 -4.52 -5.46
CA ALA A 255 15.78 -4.93 -6.48
C ALA A 255 16.38 -5.99 -7.44
N HIS A 256 17.65 -5.83 -7.81
CA HIS A 256 18.37 -6.82 -8.61
C HIS A 256 18.56 -8.14 -7.84
N GLU A 257 19.07 -8.07 -6.62
CA GLU A 257 19.38 -9.25 -5.80
C GLU A 257 18.13 -10.06 -5.46
N SER A 258 17.03 -9.39 -5.16
CA SER A 258 15.73 -10.04 -4.88
C SER A 258 15.08 -10.62 -6.13
N GLY A 259 15.47 -10.19 -7.34
CA GLY A 259 14.87 -10.65 -8.60
C GLY A 259 13.42 -10.17 -8.77
N VAL A 260 13.06 -9.01 -8.23
CA VAL A 260 11.72 -8.43 -8.43
C VAL A 260 11.51 -8.05 -9.89
N LYS A 261 10.27 -8.21 -10.39
CA LYS A 261 9.96 -7.96 -11.80
C LYS A 261 9.77 -6.48 -12.12
N SER A 262 9.25 -5.69 -11.16
CA SER A 262 9.03 -4.24 -11.30
C SER A 262 9.21 -3.52 -9.98
N LEU A 263 9.57 -2.24 -10.04
CA LEU A 263 9.82 -1.35 -8.92
C LEU A 263 8.94 -0.11 -9.03
N LEU A 264 8.18 0.19 -7.98
CA LEU A 264 7.45 1.43 -7.79
C LEU A 264 8.10 2.21 -6.64
N LEU A 265 8.60 3.40 -6.92
CA LEU A 265 9.15 4.30 -5.92
C LEU A 265 8.04 5.16 -5.36
N SER A 266 7.86 5.16 -4.06
CA SER A 266 6.85 5.89 -3.32
C SER A 266 7.47 6.66 -2.16
N HIS A 267 6.67 7.29 -1.30
CA HIS A 267 7.15 8.12 -0.19
C HIS A 267 8.14 9.19 -0.69
N LEU A 268 7.75 9.86 -1.77
CA LEU A 268 8.62 10.83 -2.43
C LEU A 268 8.73 12.10 -1.57
N ALA A 269 9.95 12.41 -1.14
CA ALA A 269 10.23 13.65 -0.44
C ALA A 269 10.40 14.83 -1.43
N PRO A 270 10.22 16.09 -0.99
CA PRO A 270 10.42 17.25 -1.85
C PRO A 270 11.78 17.31 -2.57
N ASP A 271 12.84 16.81 -1.89
CA ASP A 271 14.21 16.80 -2.44
C ASP A 271 14.38 15.78 -3.59
N VAL A 272 13.50 14.79 -3.68
CA VAL A 272 13.47 13.77 -4.74
C VAL A 272 12.57 14.20 -5.90
N GLU A 273 11.55 15.03 -5.63
CA GLU A 273 10.64 15.53 -6.65
C GLU A 273 11.37 16.43 -7.67
N GLY A 274 11.19 16.12 -8.96
CA GLY A 274 11.95 16.77 -10.04
C GLY A 274 13.35 16.18 -10.27
N GLN A 275 13.78 15.18 -9.48
CA GLN A 275 15.05 14.47 -9.63
C GLN A 275 14.86 13.02 -10.14
N GLU A 276 13.68 12.69 -10.66
CA GLU A 276 13.32 11.32 -11.07
C GLU A 276 14.29 10.73 -12.11
N ALA A 277 14.83 11.58 -12.98
CA ALA A 277 15.83 11.13 -13.98
C ALA A 277 17.14 10.69 -13.32
N ALA A 278 17.61 11.42 -12.30
CA ALA A 278 18.83 11.09 -11.55
C ALA A 278 18.62 9.82 -10.72
N VAL A 279 17.50 9.71 -10.01
CA VAL A 279 17.11 8.54 -9.22
C VAL A 279 17.03 7.31 -10.12
N ARG A 280 16.32 7.40 -11.25
CA ARG A 280 16.21 6.31 -12.22
C ARG A 280 17.56 5.88 -12.78
N LYS A 281 18.44 6.84 -13.09
CA LYS A 281 19.81 6.54 -13.57
C LYS A 281 20.60 5.76 -12.53
N SER A 282 20.48 6.14 -11.26
CA SER A 282 21.18 5.47 -10.15
C SER A 282 20.69 4.03 -9.96
N ILE A 283 19.40 3.80 -9.91
CA ILE A 283 18.77 2.47 -9.79
C ILE A 283 19.18 1.58 -10.97
N ARG A 284 19.17 2.11 -12.19
CA ARG A 284 19.52 1.37 -13.42
C ARG A 284 20.99 0.96 -13.52
N ALA A 285 21.86 1.43 -12.63
CA ALA A 285 23.22 0.93 -12.54
C ALA A 285 23.28 -0.57 -12.17
N SER A 286 22.26 -1.09 -11.47
CA SER A 286 22.18 -2.48 -11.02
C SER A 286 20.89 -3.19 -11.44
N TYR A 287 19.77 -2.48 -11.60
CA TYR A 287 18.47 -3.06 -11.90
C TYR A 287 17.97 -2.69 -13.29
N ALA A 288 17.73 -3.71 -14.14
CA ALA A 288 17.28 -3.53 -15.52
C ALA A 288 15.75 -3.51 -15.70
N GLY A 289 14.99 -3.90 -14.66
CA GLY A 289 13.53 -3.97 -14.72
C GLY A 289 12.83 -2.60 -14.79
N PRO A 290 11.52 -2.59 -15.03
CA PRO A 290 10.72 -1.37 -15.00
C PRO A 290 10.81 -0.63 -13.67
N VAL A 291 10.96 0.71 -13.72
CA VAL A 291 10.96 1.61 -12.56
C VAL A 291 9.93 2.70 -12.80
N ALA A 292 8.95 2.82 -11.92
CA ALA A 292 7.94 3.88 -11.92
C ALA A 292 8.01 4.70 -10.62
N PHE A 293 7.43 5.90 -10.65
CA PHE A 293 7.24 6.75 -9.48
C PHE A 293 5.76 6.81 -9.17
N ALA A 294 5.41 6.65 -7.91
CA ALA A 294 4.04 6.69 -7.44
C ALA A 294 3.46 8.11 -7.51
N SER A 295 2.17 8.18 -7.75
CA SER A 295 1.36 9.37 -7.54
C SER A 295 0.09 8.99 -6.79
N ASP A 296 -0.46 9.95 -6.05
CA ASP A 296 -1.75 9.75 -5.40
C ASP A 296 -2.81 9.33 -6.44
N LYS A 297 -3.66 8.40 -6.05
CA LYS A 297 -4.74 7.81 -6.86
C LYS A 297 -4.27 6.91 -8.03
N MET A 298 -2.99 6.55 -8.06
CA MET A 298 -2.46 5.63 -9.06
C MET A 298 -2.95 4.21 -8.83
N HIS A 299 -3.43 3.55 -9.90
CA HIS A 299 -3.78 2.13 -9.93
C HIS A 299 -2.62 1.33 -10.51
N VAL A 300 -2.16 0.31 -9.79
CA VAL A 300 -0.98 -0.50 -10.14
C VAL A 300 -1.38 -1.98 -10.16
N PRO A 301 -1.76 -2.53 -11.31
CA PRO A 301 -1.96 -3.97 -11.45
C PRO A 301 -0.65 -4.72 -11.21
N VAL A 302 -0.66 -5.74 -10.35
CA VAL A 302 0.51 -6.57 -10.05
C VAL A 302 0.67 -7.63 -11.13
N GLY A 303 1.88 -7.80 -11.66
CA GLY A 303 2.20 -8.83 -12.65
C GLY A 303 1.89 -8.44 -14.12
N LYS A 304 1.73 -7.15 -14.39
CA LYS A 304 1.56 -6.63 -15.76
C LYS A 304 2.73 -5.76 -16.18
#